data_85f02b8fdcbb2a106460d3cd69da0cae
#
_entry.id   85f02b8fdcbb2a106460d3cd69da0cae
#
_cell.length_a   1.000
_cell.length_b   1.000
_cell.length_c   1.000
_cell.angle_alpha   90.00
_cell.angle_beta   90.00
_cell.angle_gamma   90.00
#
_symmetry.space_group_name_H-M   'P 1'
#
loop_
_entity.id
_entity.type
_entity.pdbx_description
1 polymer ?
#
loop_
_entity_poly.entity_id
_entity_poly.type
_entity_poly.pdbx_seq_one_letter_code
_entity_poly.pdbx_strand_id
1 'polypeptide(L)'
;MATRQSGGFWNGLRAIGRGINVARLVIINVVFFAILFVILGALGHGTPEVQPDSALLLKPDGQLVEQYSIDAASRALARASGQETGQVQVRDLVAAIDTAAKDSSIQRILLEPDQLQAGGFAAIEEVGAALDRFRKRGKQVFVW
;
A
#
# COMPACT_ATOMS: atom_id res chain seq x y z
N MET A 1 21.25 24.82 69.48
CA MET A 1 21.71 23.70 68.67
C MET A 1 20.48 23.08 67.94
N ALA A 2 20.25 23.46 66.76
CA ALA A 2 19.21 22.86 65.97
C ALA A 2 19.77 22.64 64.53
N THR A 3 20.08 21.40 64.23
CA THR A 3 20.92 21.00 63.13
C THR A 3 20.13 20.23 62.09
N ARG A 4 20.26 20.70 60.87
CA ARG A 4 20.40 19.91 59.63
C ARG A 4 19.76 18.52 59.58
N GLN A 5 18.53 18.46 59.09
CA GLN A 5 18.00 17.22 58.51
C GLN A 5 17.24 17.44 57.18
N SER A 6 17.49 18.51 56.45
CA SER A 6 16.79 18.77 55.17
C SER A 6 17.49 18.23 53.92
N GLY A 7 18.73 17.72 54.04
CA GLY A 7 19.51 17.26 52.90
C GLY A 7 19.08 15.91 52.31
N GLY A 8 18.58 15.00 53.16
CA GLY A 8 18.22 13.64 52.75
C GLY A 8 16.97 13.58 51.87
N PHE A 9 15.96 14.37 52.21
CA PHE A 9 14.69 14.42 51.49
C PHE A 9 14.87 14.93 50.04
N TRP A 10 15.60 16.01 49.89
CA TRP A 10 15.87 16.59 48.53
C TRP A 10 16.75 15.69 47.66
N ASN A 11 17.68 14.95 48.26
CA ASN A 11 18.50 13.98 47.55
C ASN A 11 17.67 12.76 47.08
N GLY A 12 16.72 12.32 47.92
CA GLY A 12 15.77 11.29 47.57
C GLY A 12 14.86 11.69 46.40
N LEU A 13 14.29 12.90 46.44
CA LEU A 13 13.45 13.41 45.32
C LEU A 13 14.24 13.52 44.02
N ARG A 14 15.48 13.98 44.05
CA ARG A 14 16.35 14.05 42.87
C ARG A 14 16.72 12.67 42.31
N ALA A 15 16.88 11.68 43.17
CA ALA A 15 17.16 10.30 42.78
C ALA A 15 15.93 9.68 42.09
N ILE A 16 14.74 9.91 42.66
CA ILE A 16 13.47 9.47 42.05
C ILE A 16 13.25 10.14 40.66
N GLY A 17 13.45 11.45 40.59
CA GLY A 17 13.31 12.19 39.33
C GLY A 17 14.26 11.69 38.21
N ARG A 18 15.50 11.36 38.59
CA ARG A 18 16.46 10.75 37.65
C ARG A 18 16.03 9.34 37.23
N GLY A 19 15.56 8.53 38.19
CA GLY A 19 15.04 7.18 37.86
C GLY A 19 13.86 7.21 36.88
N ILE A 20 12.91 8.11 37.11
CA ILE A 20 11.76 8.30 36.21
C ILE A 20 12.22 8.75 34.81
N ASN A 21 13.18 9.69 34.76
CA ASN A 21 13.67 10.16 33.46
C ASN A 21 14.42 9.06 32.68
N VAL A 22 15.23 8.25 33.36
CA VAL A 22 15.90 7.10 32.75
C VAL A 22 14.87 6.07 32.25
N ALA A 23 13.89 5.72 33.09
CA ALA A 23 12.83 4.79 32.72
C ALA A 23 12.04 5.28 31.49
N ARG A 24 11.67 6.56 31.47
CA ARG A 24 11.02 7.19 30.33
C ARG A 24 11.87 7.09 29.04
N LEU A 25 13.17 7.38 29.16
CA LEU A 25 14.08 7.32 28.00
C LEU A 25 14.20 5.89 27.46
N VAL A 26 14.30 4.90 28.34
CA VAL A 26 14.36 3.49 27.97
C VAL A 26 13.06 3.07 27.26
N ILE A 27 11.90 3.42 27.82
CA ILE A 27 10.60 3.07 27.23
C ILE A 27 10.47 3.69 25.83
N ILE A 28 10.79 4.97 25.69
CA ILE A 28 10.72 5.66 24.38
C ILE A 28 11.64 4.99 23.36
N ASN A 29 12.86 4.65 23.73
CA ASN A 29 13.79 3.97 22.83
C ASN A 29 13.30 2.56 22.44
N VAL A 30 12.79 1.80 23.40
CA VAL A 30 12.24 0.46 23.13
C VAL A 30 11.06 0.56 22.16
N VAL A 31 10.13 1.48 22.39
CA VAL A 31 8.99 1.72 21.50
C VAL A 31 9.46 2.17 20.11
N PHE A 32 10.41 3.09 20.04
CA PHE A 32 11.00 3.56 18.79
C PHE A 32 11.61 2.42 17.97
N PHE A 33 12.47 1.61 18.61
CA PHE A 33 13.09 0.47 17.93
C PHE A 33 12.08 -0.61 17.55
N ALA A 34 11.06 -0.86 18.38
CA ALA A 34 10.00 -1.80 18.04
C ALA A 34 9.25 -1.36 16.78
N ILE A 35 8.85 -0.09 16.70
CA ILE A 35 8.20 0.48 15.51
C ILE A 35 9.15 0.42 14.29
N LEU A 36 10.42 0.79 14.48
CA LEU A 36 11.42 0.74 13.41
C LEU A 36 11.59 -0.69 12.87
N PHE A 37 11.66 -1.69 13.73
CA PHE A 37 11.75 -3.10 13.31
C PHE A 37 10.52 -3.58 12.59
N VAL A 38 9.32 -3.16 13.02
CA VAL A 38 8.07 -3.46 12.30
C VAL A 38 8.09 -2.84 10.90
N ILE A 39 8.50 -1.59 10.77
CA ILE A 39 8.58 -0.90 9.47
C ILE A 39 9.62 -1.58 8.57
N LEU A 40 10.82 -1.86 9.09
CA LEU A 40 11.87 -2.54 8.33
C LEU A 40 11.45 -3.97 7.93
N GLY A 41 10.78 -4.69 8.81
CA GLY A 41 10.21 -5.99 8.51
C GLY A 41 9.14 -5.92 7.41
N ALA A 42 8.25 -4.95 7.47
CA ALA A 42 7.23 -4.74 6.45
C ALA A 42 7.82 -4.37 5.07
N LEU A 43 8.90 -3.58 5.06
CA LEU A 43 9.62 -3.23 3.83
C LEU A 43 10.46 -4.40 3.29
N GLY A 44 10.89 -5.31 4.15
CA GLY A 44 11.69 -6.48 3.79
C GLY A 44 10.87 -7.68 3.27
N HIS A 45 9.54 -7.63 3.35
CA HIS A 45 8.71 -8.63 2.70
C HIS A 45 8.80 -8.39 1.20
N GLY A 46 9.59 -9.22 0.52
CA GLY A 46 9.71 -9.22 -0.94
C GLY A 46 8.33 -9.32 -1.59
N THR A 47 8.19 -8.75 -2.76
CA THR A 47 7.01 -8.99 -3.60
C THR A 47 6.82 -10.50 -3.76
N PRO A 48 5.60 -11.03 -3.54
CA PRO A 48 5.36 -12.44 -3.74
C PRO A 48 5.81 -12.84 -5.14
N GLU A 49 6.64 -13.88 -5.21
CA GLU A 49 7.13 -14.39 -6.48
C GLU A 49 5.96 -14.96 -7.28
N VAL A 50 5.73 -14.37 -8.45
CA VAL A 50 4.68 -14.85 -9.36
C VAL A 50 5.15 -16.16 -9.96
N GLN A 51 4.36 -17.22 -9.81
CA GLN A 51 4.69 -18.53 -10.38
C GLN A 51 4.70 -18.46 -11.92
N PRO A 52 5.59 -19.22 -12.59
CA PRO A 52 5.57 -19.34 -14.04
C PRO A 52 4.19 -19.81 -14.54
N ASP A 53 3.81 -19.33 -15.73
CA ASP A 53 2.53 -19.65 -16.39
C ASP A 53 1.27 -19.13 -15.64
N SER A 54 1.42 -18.07 -14.85
CA SER A 54 0.31 -17.44 -14.13
C SER A 54 -0.62 -16.67 -15.05
N ALA A 55 -1.88 -16.53 -14.60
CA ALA A 55 -2.86 -15.63 -15.20
C ALA A 55 -3.05 -14.38 -14.33
N LEU A 56 -3.05 -13.21 -14.94
CA LEU A 56 -3.45 -11.97 -14.29
C LEU A 56 -4.98 -11.83 -14.36
N LEU A 57 -5.63 -11.86 -13.20
CA LEU A 57 -7.05 -11.53 -13.10
C LEU A 57 -7.22 -10.01 -13.00
N LEU A 58 -7.88 -9.43 -14.00
CA LEU A 58 -8.28 -8.02 -14.02
C LEU A 58 -9.79 -7.94 -13.79
N LYS A 59 -10.15 -7.45 -12.62
CA LYS A 59 -11.54 -7.25 -12.22
C LYS A 59 -11.75 -5.77 -11.86
N PRO A 60 -11.83 -4.90 -12.88
CA PRO A 60 -12.06 -3.48 -12.63
C PRO A 60 -13.50 -3.28 -12.13
N ASP A 61 -13.63 -2.58 -11.00
CA ASP A 61 -14.91 -2.25 -10.38
C ASP A 61 -15.14 -0.75 -10.35
N GLY A 62 -16.29 -0.30 -10.82
CA GLY A 62 -16.70 1.09 -10.86
C GLY A 62 -16.45 1.81 -12.17
N GLN A 63 -16.53 3.12 -12.14
CA GLN A 63 -16.43 3.98 -13.32
C GLN A 63 -14.99 4.11 -13.81
N LEU A 64 -14.77 3.84 -15.10
CA LEU A 64 -13.50 4.09 -15.77
C LEU A 64 -13.29 5.59 -15.97
N VAL A 65 -12.23 6.15 -15.34
CA VAL A 65 -11.95 7.58 -15.33
C VAL A 65 -10.52 7.87 -15.77
N GLU A 66 -10.28 9.01 -16.40
CA GLU A 66 -8.92 9.45 -16.71
C GLU A 66 -8.19 9.95 -15.48
N GLN A 67 -8.92 10.65 -14.58
CA GLN A 67 -8.42 11.14 -13.31
C GLN A 67 -9.43 10.85 -12.19
N TYR A 68 -8.93 10.49 -11.03
CA TYR A 68 -9.78 10.31 -9.87
C TYR A 68 -10.43 11.63 -9.44
N SER A 69 -11.70 11.57 -9.05
CA SER A 69 -12.45 12.73 -8.53
C SER A 69 -12.05 13.10 -7.10
N ILE A 70 -11.38 12.20 -6.38
CA ILE A 70 -10.94 12.37 -4.99
C ILE A 70 -9.41 12.34 -4.91
N ASP A 71 -8.87 13.07 -3.95
CA ASP A 71 -7.42 13.16 -3.73
C ASP A 71 -6.82 11.83 -3.22
N ALA A 72 -5.48 11.73 -3.31
CA ALA A 72 -4.75 10.51 -2.97
C ALA A 72 -4.87 10.10 -1.49
N ALA A 73 -4.95 11.08 -0.57
CA ALA A 73 -5.05 10.80 0.86
C ALA A 73 -6.43 10.23 1.21
N SER A 74 -7.50 10.82 0.67
CA SER A 74 -8.86 10.33 0.82
C SER A 74 -9.04 8.92 0.25
N ARG A 75 -8.42 8.63 -0.90
CA ARG A 75 -8.41 7.28 -1.48
C ARG A 75 -7.67 6.26 -0.61
N ALA A 76 -6.52 6.65 -0.07
CA ALA A 76 -5.76 5.77 0.83
C ALA A 76 -6.57 5.44 2.10
N LEU A 77 -7.26 6.43 2.67
CA LEU A 77 -8.12 6.25 3.82
C LEU A 77 -9.32 5.34 3.50
N ALA A 78 -9.99 5.57 2.35
CA ALA A 78 -11.09 4.75 1.90
C ALA A 78 -10.68 3.27 1.74
N ARG A 79 -9.53 3.01 1.11
CA ARG A 79 -8.98 1.65 1.00
C ARG A 79 -8.66 1.04 2.36
N ALA A 80 -8.07 1.80 3.28
CA ALA A 80 -7.77 1.33 4.64
C ALA A 80 -9.02 0.99 5.44
N SER A 81 -10.16 1.66 5.17
CA SER A 81 -11.47 1.40 5.78
C SER A 81 -12.31 0.35 5.02
N GLY A 82 -11.77 -0.27 3.97
CA GLY A 82 -12.49 -1.26 3.16
C GLY A 82 -13.58 -0.66 2.27
N GLN A 83 -13.58 0.65 2.05
CA GLN A 83 -14.50 1.32 1.14
C GLN A 83 -13.89 1.36 -0.27
N GLU A 84 -14.61 0.80 -1.23
CA GLU A 84 -14.26 0.93 -2.64
C GLU A 84 -14.63 2.32 -3.14
N THR A 85 -13.74 2.93 -3.92
CA THR A 85 -13.96 4.30 -4.42
C THR A 85 -14.90 4.35 -5.62
N GLY A 86 -15.32 3.20 -6.14
CA GLY A 86 -16.17 3.09 -7.33
C GLY A 86 -15.58 3.73 -8.59
N GLN A 87 -14.26 3.92 -8.63
CA GLN A 87 -13.54 4.49 -9.78
C GLN A 87 -12.27 3.71 -10.08
N VAL A 88 -12.03 3.46 -11.36
CA VAL A 88 -10.82 2.83 -11.90
C VAL A 88 -10.14 3.80 -12.85
N GLN A 89 -8.88 4.12 -12.63
CA GLN A 89 -8.16 5.00 -13.52
C GLN A 89 -7.63 4.24 -14.74
N VAL A 90 -7.89 4.76 -15.95
CA VAL A 90 -7.42 4.18 -17.21
C VAL A 90 -5.92 3.91 -17.19
N ARG A 91 -5.15 4.92 -16.75
CA ARG A 91 -3.68 4.81 -16.70
C ARG A 91 -3.21 3.66 -15.81
N ASP A 92 -3.86 3.43 -14.67
CA ASP A 92 -3.48 2.37 -13.74
C ASP A 92 -3.79 0.99 -14.35
N LEU A 93 -4.92 0.86 -15.02
CA LEU A 93 -5.30 -0.37 -15.72
C LEU A 93 -4.35 -0.66 -16.89
N VAL A 94 -4.04 0.33 -17.71
CA VAL A 94 -3.07 0.23 -18.82
C VAL A 94 -1.67 -0.13 -18.28
N ALA A 95 -1.21 0.53 -17.20
CA ALA A 95 0.08 0.24 -16.60
C ALA A 95 0.16 -1.20 -16.06
N ALA A 96 -0.92 -1.71 -15.48
CA ALA A 96 -0.99 -3.10 -15.02
C ALA A 96 -0.87 -4.08 -16.18
N ILE A 97 -1.60 -3.85 -17.27
CA ILE A 97 -1.53 -4.67 -18.49
C ILE A 97 -0.14 -4.62 -19.13
N ASP A 98 0.45 -3.43 -19.26
CA ASP A 98 1.78 -3.25 -19.86
C ASP A 98 2.89 -3.85 -18.99
N THR A 99 2.73 -3.84 -17.66
CA THR A 99 3.65 -4.51 -16.72
C THR A 99 3.54 -6.02 -16.87
N ALA A 100 2.32 -6.56 -16.87
CA ALA A 100 2.08 -7.98 -17.11
C ALA A 100 2.58 -8.44 -18.48
N ALA A 101 2.50 -7.58 -19.50
CA ALA A 101 3.04 -7.86 -20.82
C ALA A 101 4.55 -8.09 -20.81
N LYS A 102 5.29 -7.43 -19.91
CA LYS A 102 6.75 -7.54 -19.76
C LYS A 102 7.17 -8.69 -18.86
N ASP A 103 6.29 -9.13 -17.97
CA ASP A 103 6.58 -10.19 -17.01
C ASP A 103 6.49 -11.56 -17.71
N SER A 104 7.59 -12.31 -17.70
CA SER A 104 7.66 -13.64 -18.31
C SER A 104 6.83 -14.69 -17.56
N SER A 105 6.52 -14.47 -16.30
CA SER A 105 5.72 -15.38 -15.46
C SER A 105 4.22 -15.29 -15.78
N ILE A 106 3.76 -14.16 -16.33
CA ILE A 106 2.36 -13.95 -16.68
C ILE A 106 2.15 -14.27 -18.16
N GLN A 107 1.36 -15.30 -18.45
CA GLN A 107 1.08 -15.74 -19.82
C GLN A 107 -0.33 -15.40 -20.30
N ARG A 108 -1.23 -15.12 -19.35
CA ARG A 108 -2.65 -14.89 -19.63
C ARG A 108 -3.19 -13.71 -18.86
N ILE A 109 -4.16 -13.03 -19.44
CA ILE A 109 -5.07 -12.11 -18.75
C ILE A 109 -6.47 -12.69 -18.78
N LEU A 110 -7.12 -12.72 -17.63
CA LEU A 110 -8.55 -12.94 -17.50
C LEU A 110 -9.19 -11.62 -17.10
N LEU A 111 -10.00 -11.07 -17.98
CA LEU A 111 -10.70 -9.81 -17.77
C LEU A 111 -12.17 -10.10 -17.42
N GLU A 112 -12.59 -9.66 -16.25
CA GLU A 112 -13.99 -9.69 -15.77
C GLU A 112 -14.52 -8.26 -15.69
N PRO A 113 -15.16 -7.75 -16.74
CA PRO A 113 -15.61 -6.35 -16.82
C PRO A 113 -17.03 -6.12 -16.27
N ASP A 114 -17.66 -7.09 -15.63
CA ASP A 114 -19.08 -7.05 -15.22
C ASP A 114 -19.45 -5.84 -14.37
N GLN A 115 -18.52 -5.39 -13.54
CA GLN A 115 -18.69 -4.25 -12.62
C GLN A 115 -18.15 -2.94 -13.21
N LEU A 116 -17.56 -2.99 -14.42
CA LEU A 116 -16.96 -1.84 -15.05
C LEU A 116 -18.01 -0.95 -15.72
N GLN A 117 -18.08 0.29 -15.28
CA GLN A 117 -18.85 1.32 -15.94
C GLN A 117 -17.95 2.10 -16.90
N ALA A 118 -18.26 2.06 -18.19
CA ALA A 118 -17.45 2.72 -19.20
C ALA A 118 -17.44 4.24 -19.01
N GLY A 119 -16.26 4.84 -18.94
CA GLY A 119 -16.08 6.28 -18.76
C GLY A 119 -16.18 7.07 -20.06
N GLY A 120 -15.79 6.47 -21.18
CA GLY A 120 -15.78 7.13 -22.49
C GLY A 120 -15.12 6.26 -23.55
N PHE A 121 -15.38 6.57 -24.82
CA PHE A 121 -14.84 5.78 -25.94
C PHE A 121 -13.31 5.77 -25.97
N ALA A 122 -12.67 6.92 -25.75
CA ALA A 122 -11.22 7.04 -25.72
C ALA A 122 -10.57 6.16 -24.63
N ALA A 123 -11.18 6.10 -23.44
CA ALA A 123 -10.71 5.27 -22.33
C ALA A 123 -10.76 3.78 -22.67
N ILE A 124 -11.83 3.34 -23.31
CA ILE A 124 -11.99 1.95 -23.78
C ILE A 124 -10.97 1.61 -24.84
N GLU A 125 -10.76 2.52 -25.78
CA GLU A 125 -9.78 2.35 -26.88
C GLU A 125 -8.35 2.23 -26.33
N GLU A 126 -7.99 3.01 -25.32
CA GLU A 126 -6.67 2.96 -24.69
C GLU A 126 -6.43 1.63 -23.98
N VAL A 127 -7.42 1.12 -23.23
CA VAL A 127 -7.37 -0.21 -22.62
C VAL A 127 -7.29 -1.31 -23.69
N GLY A 128 -8.09 -1.20 -24.75
CA GLY A 128 -8.05 -2.13 -25.90
C GLY A 128 -6.67 -2.18 -26.53
N ALA A 129 -6.04 -1.02 -26.76
CA ALA A 129 -4.69 -0.93 -27.30
C ALA A 129 -3.64 -1.57 -26.37
N ALA A 130 -3.81 -1.47 -25.04
CA ALA A 130 -2.94 -2.15 -24.09
C ALA A 130 -3.08 -3.68 -24.17
N LEU A 131 -4.31 -4.18 -24.26
CA LEU A 131 -4.57 -5.61 -24.44
C LEU A 131 -4.02 -6.14 -25.78
N ASP A 132 -4.08 -5.35 -26.83
CA ASP A 132 -3.46 -5.69 -28.11
C ASP A 132 -1.93 -5.76 -28.02
N ARG A 133 -1.30 -4.85 -27.27
CA ARG A 133 0.15 -4.93 -27.01
C ARG A 133 0.52 -6.19 -26.25
N PHE A 134 -0.31 -6.61 -25.27
CA PHE A 134 -0.12 -7.84 -24.52
C PHE A 134 -0.21 -9.07 -25.45
N ARG A 135 -1.22 -9.13 -26.34
CA ARG A 135 -1.41 -10.22 -27.32
C ARG A 135 -0.27 -10.29 -28.34
N LYS A 136 0.23 -9.14 -28.80
CA LYS A 136 1.38 -9.07 -29.74
C LYS A 136 2.67 -9.68 -29.17
N ARG A 137 2.75 -9.87 -27.85
CA ARG A 137 3.85 -10.60 -27.19
C ARG A 137 3.63 -12.12 -27.11
N GLY A 138 2.64 -12.66 -27.82
CA GLY A 138 2.31 -14.09 -27.85
C GLY A 138 1.49 -14.57 -26.65
N LYS A 139 0.96 -13.66 -25.84
CA LYS A 139 0.18 -13.95 -24.63
C LYS A 139 -1.33 -13.97 -24.93
N GLN A 140 -2.11 -14.58 -24.07
CA GLN A 140 -3.54 -14.81 -24.27
C GLN A 140 -4.40 -13.86 -23.43
N VAL A 141 -5.51 -13.39 -23.99
CA VAL A 141 -6.52 -12.59 -23.29
C VAL A 141 -7.85 -13.32 -23.36
N PHE A 142 -8.43 -13.55 -22.22
CA PHE A 142 -9.76 -14.11 -22.04
C PHE A 142 -10.67 -13.05 -21.40
N VAL A 143 -11.91 -12.99 -21.84
CA VAL A 143 -12.96 -12.15 -21.26
C VAL A 143 -14.05 -13.09 -20.79
N TRP A 144 -14.44 -12.91 -19.56
CA TRP A 144 -15.50 -13.72 -18.93
C TRP A 144 -16.67 -12.84 -18.53
#